data_670d2aef3e097ee2d60a379198be96a6
#
_entry.id   670d2aef3e097ee2d60a379198be96a6
#
_cell.length_a   1.000
_cell.length_b   1.000
_cell.length_c   1.000
_cell.angle_alpha   90.00
_cell.angle_beta   90.00
_cell.angle_gamma   90.00
#
_symmetry.space_group_name_H-M   'P 1'
#
loop_
_entity.id
_entity.type
_entity.pdbx_description
1 polymer ?
#
loop_
_entity_poly.entity_id
_entity_poly.type
_entity_poly.pdbx_seq_one_letter_code
_entity_poly.pdbx_strand_id
1 'polypeptide(L)'
;IHRMENVMRELMLGNKAVARGMYEAGFKVISSYPGTPSTEITEEAAKYDEIYCEWAPNEKVALEAAHGATLGGVRAACAMKHVGLNVAADPLFTISYQGLNAGLVICVADDPGMHSSQNEQDSRHYAFAAKVPMLEPADSEESRLFVKEAYEISEKYNTPVFIKMCTRVAHSQSVVCPEERVEPAQVPYVKDPTKVMMTKNSRDAHVRVEQRTLDLIQYAETSGINRIEECAEGSLVNGKKIGVITSSTSYQYTKEVFGDKVSVLKLGMVYPLPEKLIKDFAEGKDEIYVIEELDPIIENHCKQLGIQVHGKDTFPICGEFSQNLIKKCMGMEEPEFTSIDAQIPGRPPVMCAGCPHRGIFYILHKKKIMVYGDIGCYTLGAVAPLSVVDTTMCMGSSISTLHGMEKAKGKEYIKNWVA
;
A
#
# COMPACT_ATOMS: atom_id res chain seq x y z
N ILE A 1 43.49 -5.73 -6.84
CA ILE A 1 42.91 -4.56 -6.12
C ILE A 1 41.72 -4.12 -6.96
N HIS A 2 40.54 -4.67 -6.66
CA HIS A 2 39.29 -4.21 -7.27
C HIS A 2 39.02 -2.78 -6.77
N ARG A 3 38.86 -1.84 -7.68
CA ARG A 3 38.21 -0.55 -7.39
C ARG A 3 36.87 -0.87 -6.75
N MET A 4 36.72 -0.62 -5.47
CA MET A 4 35.41 -0.37 -4.88
C MET A 4 34.90 0.89 -5.58
N GLU A 5 34.00 0.75 -6.53
CA GLU A 5 33.22 1.86 -7.02
C GLU A 5 32.55 2.50 -5.81
N ASN A 6 32.71 3.80 -5.63
CA ASN A 6 32.04 4.57 -4.58
C ASN A 6 30.54 4.60 -4.92
N VAL A 7 29.84 3.52 -4.59
CA VAL A 7 28.38 3.51 -4.69
C VAL A 7 27.87 4.53 -3.69
N MET A 8 27.25 5.58 -4.20
CA MET A 8 26.62 6.61 -3.37
C MET A 8 25.55 5.93 -2.50
N ARG A 9 25.59 6.17 -1.19
CA ARG A 9 24.60 5.66 -0.23
C ARG A 9 23.92 6.83 0.45
N GLU A 10 22.59 6.79 0.51
CA GLU A 10 21.77 7.83 1.12
C GLU A 10 20.72 7.21 2.03
N LEU A 11 20.43 7.84 3.18
CA LEU A 11 19.27 7.48 4.00
C LEU A 11 18.03 8.13 3.39
N MET A 12 17.04 7.30 3.03
CA MET A 12 15.78 7.77 2.47
C MET A 12 14.59 7.18 3.22
N LEU A 13 13.53 7.97 3.36
CA LEU A 13 12.20 7.45 3.67
C LEU A 13 11.70 6.54 2.54
N GLY A 14 10.87 5.54 2.85
CA GLY A 14 10.30 4.67 1.84
C GLY A 14 9.54 5.44 0.74
N ASN A 15 8.73 6.43 1.11
CA ASN A 15 8.05 7.28 0.13
C ASN A 15 9.02 8.05 -0.78
N LYS A 16 10.10 8.59 -0.21
CA LYS A 16 11.17 9.25 -0.99
C LYS A 16 11.87 8.26 -1.93
N ALA A 17 12.10 7.04 -1.46
CA ALA A 17 12.73 5.99 -2.26
C ALA A 17 11.86 5.54 -3.43
N VAL A 18 10.52 5.45 -3.26
CA VAL A 18 9.58 5.24 -4.38
C VAL A 18 9.69 6.36 -5.40
N ALA A 19 9.66 7.63 -4.96
CA ALA A 19 9.82 8.79 -5.85
C ALA A 19 11.19 8.77 -6.58
N ARG A 20 12.25 8.37 -5.89
CA ARG A 20 13.58 8.18 -6.47
C ARG A 20 13.58 7.09 -7.54
N GLY A 21 12.96 5.95 -7.27
CA GLY A 21 12.79 4.87 -8.25
C GLY A 21 12.02 5.31 -9.50
N MET A 22 10.96 6.14 -9.33
CA MET A 22 10.24 6.72 -10.46
C MET A 22 11.11 7.67 -11.29
N TYR A 23 11.90 8.51 -10.61
CA TYR A 23 12.86 9.37 -11.31
C TYR A 23 13.85 8.54 -12.12
N GLU A 24 14.54 7.58 -11.50
CA GLU A 24 15.51 6.71 -12.16
C GLU A 24 14.93 5.94 -13.36
N ALA A 25 13.68 5.47 -13.21
CA ALA A 25 12.97 4.72 -14.24
C ALA A 25 12.39 5.59 -15.38
N GLY A 26 12.61 6.90 -15.36
CA GLY A 26 12.18 7.79 -16.44
C GLY A 26 10.68 8.09 -16.49
N PHE A 27 10.00 8.05 -15.34
CA PHE A 27 8.59 8.47 -15.26
C PHE A 27 8.47 9.96 -15.66
N LYS A 28 7.37 10.31 -16.32
CA LYS A 28 7.10 11.67 -16.81
C LYS A 28 5.88 12.32 -16.18
N VAL A 29 4.90 11.54 -15.72
CA VAL A 29 3.65 12.05 -15.16
C VAL A 29 3.29 11.28 -13.89
N ILE A 30 3.00 12.01 -12.83
CA ILE A 30 2.44 11.48 -11.59
C ILE A 30 1.21 12.31 -11.24
N SER A 31 0.03 11.67 -11.21
CA SER A 31 -1.21 12.29 -10.78
C SER A 31 -1.73 11.55 -9.57
N SER A 32 -2.00 12.25 -8.47
CA SER A 32 -2.30 11.63 -7.17
C SER A 32 -3.38 12.39 -6.42
N TYR A 33 -3.88 11.80 -5.33
CA TYR A 33 -4.68 12.48 -4.34
C TYR A 33 -4.02 12.32 -2.96
N PRO A 34 -3.89 13.39 -2.15
CA PRO A 34 -3.17 13.31 -0.88
C PRO A 34 -3.89 12.44 0.15
N GLY A 35 -3.15 11.59 0.82
CA GLY A 35 -3.65 10.70 1.88
C GLY A 35 -2.51 9.98 2.59
N THR A 36 -2.30 10.28 3.88
CA THR A 36 -1.27 9.60 4.69
C THR A 36 -1.59 8.09 4.78
N PRO A 37 -0.62 7.20 4.49
CA PRO A 37 0.83 7.43 4.44
C PRO A 37 1.46 7.56 3.03
N SER A 38 0.71 7.87 1.95
CA SER A 38 1.25 7.93 0.57
C SER A 38 1.60 9.33 0.06
N THR A 39 1.23 10.39 0.77
CA THR A 39 1.30 11.79 0.30
C THR A 39 2.70 12.18 -0.16
N GLU A 40 3.73 11.83 0.61
CA GLU A 40 5.11 12.23 0.37
C GLU A 40 5.69 11.64 -0.92
N ILE A 41 5.11 10.57 -1.48
CA ILE A 41 5.57 10.03 -2.78
C ILE A 41 5.51 11.10 -3.87
N THR A 42 4.37 11.76 -4.00
CA THR A 42 4.18 12.82 -5.03
C THR A 42 4.91 14.11 -4.65
N GLU A 43 4.97 14.46 -3.37
CA GLU A 43 5.72 15.64 -2.90
C GLU A 43 7.24 15.49 -3.17
N GLU A 44 7.80 14.31 -2.96
CA GLU A 44 9.21 14.03 -3.25
C GLU A 44 9.47 13.96 -4.76
N ALA A 45 8.56 13.36 -5.52
CA ALA A 45 8.67 13.29 -6.98
C ALA A 45 8.59 14.67 -7.64
N ALA A 46 7.78 15.58 -7.09
CA ALA A 46 7.65 16.97 -7.58
C ALA A 46 8.93 17.82 -7.44
N LYS A 47 9.96 17.31 -6.75
CA LYS A 47 11.27 17.97 -6.67
C LYS A 47 12.15 17.72 -7.90
N TYR A 48 11.77 16.81 -8.79
CA TYR A 48 12.45 16.50 -10.03
C TYR A 48 11.78 17.23 -11.20
N ASP A 49 12.49 18.14 -11.85
CA ASP A 49 12.00 18.95 -12.98
C ASP A 49 11.55 18.11 -14.18
N GLU A 50 12.04 16.87 -14.29
CA GLU A 50 11.71 15.94 -15.37
C GLU A 50 10.37 15.25 -15.22
N ILE A 51 9.71 15.39 -14.06
CA ILE A 51 8.44 14.72 -13.73
C ILE A 51 7.34 15.77 -13.52
N TYR A 52 6.30 15.73 -14.35
CA TYR A 52 5.10 16.51 -14.07
C TYR A 52 4.31 15.85 -12.95
N CYS A 53 4.09 16.58 -11.87
CA CYS A 53 3.32 16.11 -10.71
C CYS A 53 2.10 17.01 -10.49
N GLU A 54 0.95 16.40 -10.19
CA GLU A 54 -0.28 17.13 -9.87
C GLU A 54 -1.09 16.45 -8.76
N TRP A 55 -1.87 17.26 -8.04
CA TRP A 55 -2.95 16.81 -7.19
C TRP A 55 -4.27 16.87 -7.96
N ALA A 56 -4.88 15.71 -8.18
CA ALA A 56 -6.20 15.59 -8.78
C ALA A 56 -7.32 15.89 -7.75
N PRO A 57 -8.56 16.15 -8.17
CA PRO A 57 -9.68 16.40 -7.24
C PRO A 57 -10.13 15.16 -6.46
N ASN A 58 -9.80 13.95 -6.91
CA ASN A 58 -9.97 12.68 -6.23
C ASN A 58 -9.14 11.59 -6.91
N GLU A 59 -9.10 10.41 -6.31
CA GLU A 59 -8.25 9.28 -6.75
C GLU A 59 -8.71 8.67 -8.07
N LYS A 60 -10.02 8.71 -8.39
CA LYS A 60 -10.54 8.28 -9.69
C LYS A 60 -9.93 9.11 -10.81
N VAL A 61 -10.00 10.44 -10.69
CA VAL A 61 -9.43 11.37 -11.67
C VAL A 61 -7.92 11.25 -11.73
N ALA A 62 -7.26 11.05 -10.59
CA ALA A 62 -5.81 10.84 -10.53
C ALA A 62 -5.38 9.63 -11.37
N LEU A 63 -6.04 8.49 -11.18
CA LEU A 63 -5.74 7.28 -11.93
C LEU A 63 -6.07 7.40 -13.41
N GLU A 64 -7.19 8.07 -13.76
CA GLU A 64 -7.57 8.35 -15.16
C GLU A 64 -6.53 9.24 -15.86
N ALA A 65 -6.02 10.28 -15.18
CA ALA A 65 -4.97 11.16 -15.72
C ALA A 65 -3.65 10.40 -15.93
N ALA A 66 -3.21 9.61 -14.94
CA ALA A 66 -2.02 8.77 -15.07
C ALA A 66 -2.17 7.76 -16.22
N HIS A 67 -3.34 7.10 -16.34
CA HIS A 67 -3.61 6.21 -17.47
C HIS A 67 -3.58 6.95 -18.81
N GLY A 68 -4.17 8.15 -18.89
CA GLY A 68 -4.11 9.00 -20.07
C GLY A 68 -2.69 9.30 -20.52
N ALA A 69 -1.78 9.55 -19.57
CA ALA A 69 -0.35 9.74 -19.85
C ALA A 69 0.29 8.47 -20.44
N THR A 70 -0.07 7.27 -19.95
CA THR A 70 0.43 6.01 -20.54
C THR A 70 -0.08 5.79 -21.95
N LEU A 71 -1.31 6.16 -22.26
CA LEU A 71 -1.84 6.15 -23.63
C LEU A 71 -1.07 7.14 -24.52
N GLY A 72 -0.62 8.28 -23.96
CA GLY A 72 0.29 9.23 -24.60
C GLY A 72 1.71 8.71 -24.79
N GLY A 73 2.02 7.50 -24.31
CA GLY A 73 3.26 6.79 -24.56
C GLY A 73 4.40 7.10 -23.60
N VAL A 74 4.10 7.59 -22.39
CA VAL A 74 5.10 7.85 -21.34
C VAL A 74 4.77 7.06 -20.06
N ARG A 75 5.79 6.67 -19.30
CA ARG A 75 5.61 6.03 -17.99
C ARG A 75 4.94 7.00 -17.03
N ALA A 76 3.91 6.52 -16.34
CA ALA A 76 3.15 7.31 -15.39
C ALA A 76 2.87 6.54 -14.10
N ALA A 77 2.60 7.30 -13.04
CA ALA A 77 2.21 6.72 -11.75
C ALA A 77 1.05 7.49 -11.11
N CYS A 78 0.39 6.79 -10.18
CA CYS A 78 -0.64 7.35 -9.33
C CYS A 78 -0.37 6.90 -7.90
N ALA A 79 -0.45 7.80 -6.92
CA ALA A 79 -0.30 7.46 -5.51
C ALA A 79 -1.56 7.79 -4.72
N MET A 80 -1.96 6.89 -3.81
CA MET A 80 -3.15 7.03 -3.00
C MET A 80 -3.09 6.20 -1.73
N LYS A 81 -3.90 6.56 -0.75
CA LYS A 81 -4.18 5.76 0.43
C LYS A 81 -5.16 4.62 0.09
N HIS A 82 -5.21 3.57 0.94
CA HIS A 82 -6.14 2.44 0.75
C HIS A 82 -7.61 2.87 0.57
N VAL A 83 -8.10 3.84 1.33
CA VAL A 83 -9.49 4.35 1.15
C VAL A 83 -9.69 5.07 -0.18
N GLY A 84 -8.62 5.66 -0.74
CA GLY A 84 -8.64 6.27 -2.07
C GLY A 84 -8.73 5.21 -3.18
N LEU A 85 -8.19 4.02 -2.96
CA LEU A 85 -8.32 2.90 -3.89
C LEU A 85 -9.79 2.50 -4.09
N ASN A 86 -10.62 2.65 -3.05
CA ASN A 86 -12.07 2.44 -3.18
C ASN A 86 -12.69 3.42 -4.20
N VAL A 87 -12.21 4.67 -4.24
CA VAL A 87 -12.67 5.71 -5.19
C VAL A 87 -12.15 5.43 -6.59
N ALA A 88 -10.92 4.94 -6.72
CA ALA A 88 -10.26 4.61 -7.98
C ALA A 88 -10.64 3.21 -8.52
N ALA A 89 -11.51 2.46 -7.87
CA ALA A 89 -11.84 1.09 -8.26
C ALA A 89 -12.39 0.98 -9.67
N ASP A 90 -13.32 1.84 -10.08
CA ASP A 90 -13.94 1.80 -11.42
C ASP A 90 -12.91 1.89 -12.56
N PRO A 91 -12.03 2.92 -12.63
CA PRO A 91 -10.97 2.93 -13.64
C PRO A 91 -9.98 1.79 -13.47
N LEU A 92 -9.62 1.36 -12.25
CA LEU A 92 -8.69 0.26 -12.02
C LEU A 92 -9.13 -1.03 -12.71
N PHE A 93 -10.36 -1.46 -12.48
CA PHE A 93 -10.90 -2.69 -13.09
C PHE A 93 -10.96 -2.58 -14.61
N THR A 94 -11.30 -1.40 -15.14
CA THR A 94 -11.38 -1.18 -16.57
C THR A 94 -10.01 -1.12 -17.24
N ILE A 95 -9.02 -0.46 -16.63
CA ILE A 95 -7.64 -0.38 -17.14
C ILE A 95 -7.00 -1.76 -17.21
N SER A 96 -7.27 -2.64 -16.24
CA SER A 96 -6.80 -4.03 -16.26
C SER A 96 -7.19 -4.78 -17.55
N TYR A 97 -8.36 -4.47 -18.11
CA TYR A 97 -8.87 -5.04 -19.36
C TYR A 97 -8.38 -4.29 -20.60
N GLN A 98 -8.36 -2.96 -20.53
CA GLN A 98 -8.00 -2.10 -21.66
C GLN A 98 -6.53 -2.18 -22.03
N GLY A 99 -5.66 -2.31 -21.02
CA GLY A 99 -4.21 -2.27 -21.20
C GLY A 99 -3.65 -0.85 -21.39
N LEU A 100 -2.38 -0.79 -21.69
CA LEU A 100 -1.56 0.42 -21.65
C LEU A 100 -0.80 0.60 -22.99
N ASN A 101 -0.09 1.73 -23.16
CA ASN A 101 0.94 1.90 -24.19
C ASN A 101 2.34 2.05 -23.57
N ALA A 102 2.41 2.49 -22.31
CA ALA A 102 3.63 2.59 -21.52
C ALA A 102 3.33 2.17 -20.08
N GLY A 103 4.34 1.96 -19.25
CA GLY A 103 4.19 1.46 -17.88
C GLY A 103 3.33 2.35 -16.97
N LEU A 104 2.45 1.73 -16.19
CA LEU A 104 1.63 2.36 -15.16
C LEU A 104 1.87 1.71 -13.80
N VAL A 105 2.34 2.49 -12.84
CA VAL A 105 2.52 2.05 -11.45
C VAL A 105 1.51 2.76 -10.55
N ILE A 106 0.81 1.99 -9.73
CA ILE A 106 -0.15 2.47 -8.74
C ILE A 106 0.42 2.22 -7.35
N CYS A 107 0.85 3.28 -6.67
CA CYS A 107 1.29 3.20 -5.29
C CYS A 107 0.07 3.31 -4.37
N VAL A 108 -0.22 2.24 -3.63
CA VAL A 108 -1.27 2.24 -2.61
C VAL A 108 -0.64 2.04 -1.24
N ALA A 109 -1.07 2.83 -0.26
CA ALA A 109 -0.52 2.74 1.08
C ALA A 109 -1.60 2.35 2.09
N ASP A 110 -1.40 1.18 2.72
CA ASP A 110 -2.22 0.66 3.80
C ASP A 110 -1.72 1.19 5.15
N ASP A 111 -2.59 1.20 6.15
CA ASP A 111 -2.32 1.74 7.46
C ASP A 111 -2.66 0.72 8.56
N PRO A 112 -1.86 -0.37 8.71
CA PRO A 112 -2.05 -1.34 9.77
C PRO A 112 -2.03 -0.67 11.15
N GLY A 113 -3.02 -0.97 12.00
CA GLY A 113 -3.20 -0.32 13.29
C GLY A 113 -3.89 1.03 13.24
N MET A 114 -4.29 1.52 12.07
CA MET A 114 -5.08 2.76 11.89
C MET A 114 -4.46 4.00 12.55
N HIS A 115 -3.19 4.29 12.29
CA HIS A 115 -2.51 5.47 12.85
C HIS A 115 -3.16 6.79 12.43
N SER A 116 -3.72 6.86 11.20
CA SER A 116 -4.40 8.04 10.69
C SER A 116 -5.59 7.69 9.78
N SER A 117 -6.30 6.61 10.05
CA SER A 117 -7.35 6.09 9.17
C SER A 117 -8.67 5.90 9.91
N GLN A 118 -9.79 6.03 9.18
CA GLN A 118 -11.13 5.79 9.69
C GLN A 118 -11.57 4.32 9.68
N ASN A 119 -10.85 3.48 8.97
CA ASN A 119 -11.00 2.03 8.95
C ASN A 119 -9.68 1.37 8.54
N GLU A 120 -9.57 0.07 8.74
CA GLU A 120 -8.45 -0.75 8.30
C GLU A 120 -8.89 -1.53 7.05
N GLN A 121 -8.03 -1.57 6.03
CA GLN A 121 -8.29 -2.29 4.78
C GLN A 121 -7.00 -2.95 4.30
N ASP A 122 -7.16 -4.04 3.58
CA ASP A 122 -6.06 -4.74 2.91
C ASP A 122 -6.19 -4.58 1.38
N SER A 123 -5.33 -3.78 0.81
CA SER A 123 -5.33 -3.49 -0.63
C SER A 123 -5.01 -4.72 -1.50
N ARG A 124 -4.48 -5.82 -0.94
CA ARG A 124 -4.24 -7.07 -1.66
C ARG A 124 -5.54 -7.67 -2.23
N HIS A 125 -6.68 -7.43 -1.59
CA HIS A 125 -7.99 -7.83 -2.13
C HIS A 125 -8.31 -7.16 -3.48
N TYR A 126 -7.91 -5.90 -3.65
CA TYR A 126 -8.08 -5.21 -4.94
C TYR A 126 -7.20 -5.80 -6.04
N ALA A 127 -5.94 -6.14 -5.70
CA ALA A 127 -5.04 -6.80 -6.64
C ALA A 127 -5.64 -8.11 -7.15
N PHE A 128 -6.15 -8.93 -6.24
CA PHE A 128 -6.83 -10.18 -6.56
C PHE A 128 -8.07 -9.96 -7.42
N ALA A 129 -8.98 -9.05 -7.02
CA ALA A 129 -10.24 -8.82 -7.70
C ALA A 129 -10.07 -8.19 -9.09
N ALA A 130 -9.14 -7.24 -9.23
CA ALA A 130 -8.84 -6.57 -10.50
C ALA A 130 -7.86 -7.35 -11.38
N LYS A 131 -7.25 -8.44 -10.87
CA LYS A 131 -6.21 -9.25 -11.54
C LYS A 131 -5.01 -8.39 -11.99
N VAL A 132 -4.58 -7.52 -11.08
CA VAL A 132 -3.46 -6.58 -11.26
C VAL A 132 -2.33 -7.00 -10.32
N PRO A 133 -1.10 -7.27 -10.83
CA PRO A 133 0.00 -7.72 -9.99
C PRO A 133 0.36 -6.68 -8.92
N MET A 134 0.79 -7.19 -7.76
CA MET A 134 1.11 -6.35 -6.60
C MET A 134 2.46 -6.74 -6.00
N LEU A 135 3.30 -5.74 -5.83
CA LEU A 135 4.61 -5.83 -5.19
C LEU A 135 4.56 -5.17 -3.81
N GLU A 136 5.24 -5.77 -2.84
CA GLU A 136 5.22 -5.33 -1.45
C GLU A 136 6.65 -5.21 -0.89
N PRO A 137 7.25 -4.00 -0.93
CA PRO A 137 8.60 -3.78 -0.44
C PRO A 137 8.67 -3.85 1.09
N ALA A 138 9.84 -4.25 1.62
CA ALA A 138 10.10 -4.39 3.05
C ALA A 138 10.91 -3.22 3.64
N ASP A 139 11.55 -2.40 2.80
CA ASP A 139 12.36 -1.25 3.19
C ASP A 139 12.47 -0.21 2.06
N SER A 140 13.27 0.84 2.29
CA SER A 140 13.41 1.91 1.31
C SER A 140 14.16 1.48 0.04
N GLU A 141 15.14 0.58 0.14
CA GLU A 141 15.86 0.11 -1.05
C GLU A 141 14.96 -0.77 -1.93
N GLU A 142 14.20 -1.69 -1.33
CA GLU A 142 13.19 -2.43 -2.08
C GLU A 142 12.12 -1.51 -2.65
N SER A 143 11.71 -0.46 -1.92
CA SER A 143 10.75 0.54 -2.43
C SER A 143 11.24 1.20 -3.72
N ARG A 144 12.53 1.53 -3.82
CA ARG A 144 13.17 2.07 -5.03
C ARG A 144 13.25 1.02 -6.15
N LEU A 145 13.77 -0.16 -5.83
CA LEU A 145 13.98 -1.24 -6.80
C LEU A 145 12.66 -1.77 -7.37
N PHE A 146 11.63 -1.91 -6.53
CA PHE A 146 10.34 -2.43 -6.97
C PHE A 146 9.59 -1.48 -7.91
N VAL A 147 9.90 -0.18 -7.92
CA VAL A 147 9.39 0.70 -8.98
C VAL A 147 9.92 0.28 -10.35
N LYS A 148 11.20 -0.10 -10.43
CA LYS A 148 11.81 -0.59 -11.68
C LYS A 148 11.19 -1.90 -12.11
N GLU A 149 11.08 -2.84 -11.20
CA GLU A 149 10.42 -4.12 -11.44
C GLU A 149 8.96 -3.94 -11.87
N ALA A 150 8.24 -3.03 -11.21
CA ALA A 150 6.83 -2.76 -11.48
C ALA A 150 6.59 -2.24 -12.90
N TYR A 151 7.40 -1.28 -13.40
CA TYR A 151 7.19 -0.81 -14.77
C TYR A 151 7.58 -1.85 -15.80
N GLU A 152 8.61 -2.67 -15.56
CA GLU A 152 8.99 -3.75 -16.46
C GLU A 152 7.87 -4.80 -16.57
N ILE A 153 7.29 -5.20 -15.44
CA ILE A 153 6.10 -6.07 -15.43
C ILE A 153 4.94 -5.38 -16.16
N SER A 154 4.70 -4.09 -15.89
CA SER A 154 3.61 -3.34 -16.50
C SER A 154 3.70 -3.30 -18.02
N GLU A 155 4.88 -2.98 -18.57
CA GLU A 155 5.12 -2.92 -20.01
C GLU A 155 5.09 -4.31 -20.66
N LYS A 156 5.71 -5.31 -20.02
CA LYS A 156 5.78 -6.69 -20.54
C LYS A 156 4.42 -7.38 -20.60
N TYR A 157 3.61 -7.21 -19.56
CA TYR A 157 2.32 -7.89 -19.42
C TYR A 157 1.11 -7.00 -19.73
N ASN A 158 1.34 -5.76 -20.17
CA ASN A 158 0.32 -4.79 -20.56
C ASN A 158 -0.78 -4.63 -19.49
N THR A 159 -0.37 -4.30 -18.27
CA THR A 159 -1.25 -4.16 -17.09
C THR A 159 -0.68 -3.12 -16.13
N PRO A 160 -1.51 -2.36 -15.39
CA PRO A 160 -0.97 -1.62 -14.26
C PRO A 160 -0.34 -2.57 -13.23
N VAL A 161 0.57 -2.06 -12.41
CA VAL A 161 1.18 -2.81 -11.31
C VAL A 161 1.07 -2.02 -10.03
N PHE A 162 0.66 -2.68 -8.96
CA PHE A 162 0.66 -2.08 -7.63
C PHE A 162 2.03 -2.15 -6.96
N ILE A 163 2.40 -1.05 -6.29
CA ILE A 163 3.35 -1.05 -5.19
C ILE A 163 2.55 -0.79 -3.92
N LYS A 164 2.45 -1.82 -3.07
CA LYS A 164 1.75 -1.70 -1.79
C LYS A 164 2.74 -1.32 -0.71
N MET A 165 2.55 -0.12 -0.18
CA MET A 165 3.28 0.38 0.97
C MET A 165 2.48 0.13 2.25
N CYS A 166 3.14 0.12 3.39
CA CYS A 166 2.49 0.29 4.69
C CYS A 166 3.10 1.49 5.42
N THR A 167 2.42 1.98 6.45
CA THR A 167 2.86 3.17 7.21
C THR A 167 4.31 3.06 7.66
N ARG A 168 4.77 1.88 8.10
CA ARG A 168 6.15 1.71 8.59
C ARG A 168 7.18 1.78 7.47
N VAL A 169 6.95 1.15 6.32
CA VAL A 169 7.84 1.28 5.16
C VAL A 169 7.83 2.71 4.63
N ALA A 170 6.65 3.33 4.52
CA ALA A 170 6.50 4.68 3.99
C ALA A 170 7.31 5.72 4.77
N HIS A 171 7.31 5.63 6.12
CA HIS A 171 7.84 6.64 7.03
C HIS A 171 9.10 6.22 7.80
N SER A 172 9.64 5.03 7.60
CA SER A 172 10.96 4.65 8.13
C SER A 172 12.07 4.98 7.13
N GLN A 173 13.29 5.06 7.63
CA GLN A 173 14.47 5.34 6.82
C GLN A 173 15.38 4.12 6.77
N SER A 174 15.84 3.77 5.58
CA SER A 174 16.93 2.82 5.38
C SER A 174 17.91 3.30 4.31
N VAL A 175 19.03 2.60 4.19
CA VAL A 175 20.07 2.94 3.21
C VAL A 175 19.59 2.58 1.82
N VAL A 176 19.67 3.54 0.90
CA VAL A 176 19.34 3.41 -0.52
C VAL A 176 20.60 3.66 -1.35
N CYS A 177 20.74 2.94 -2.46
CA CYS A 177 21.81 3.10 -3.43
C CYS A 177 21.26 3.73 -4.73
N PRO A 178 21.16 5.07 -4.82
CA PRO A 178 20.58 5.74 -5.98
C PRO A 178 21.37 5.46 -7.27
N GLU A 179 20.64 5.38 -8.38
CA GLU A 179 21.20 5.22 -9.71
C GLU A 179 20.83 6.41 -10.62
N GLU A 180 21.48 6.44 -11.79
CA GLU A 180 21.22 7.47 -12.80
C GLU A 180 19.85 7.27 -13.46
N ARG A 181 19.23 8.38 -13.87
CA ARG A 181 17.98 8.38 -14.60
C ARG A 181 18.15 7.79 -16.00
N VAL A 182 17.20 6.93 -16.38
CA VAL A 182 17.05 6.44 -17.75
C VAL A 182 15.96 7.24 -18.45
N GLU A 183 16.20 7.67 -19.69
CA GLU A 183 15.18 8.32 -20.52
C GLU A 183 14.62 7.30 -21.52
N PRO A 184 13.43 6.71 -21.23
CA PRO A 184 12.81 5.77 -22.16
C PRO A 184 12.31 6.50 -23.41
N ALA A 185 12.36 5.81 -24.55
CA ALA A 185 11.76 6.32 -25.77
C ALA A 185 10.23 6.46 -25.58
N GLN A 186 9.68 7.57 -26.01
CA GLN A 186 8.23 7.77 -26.02
C GLN A 186 7.59 6.84 -27.06
N VAL A 187 6.56 6.10 -26.62
CA VAL A 187 5.80 5.20 -27.48
C VAL A 187 4.74 6.02 -28.25
N PRO A 188 4.70 6.02 -29.58
CA PRO A 188 3.69 6.76 -30.32
C PRO A 188 2.30 6.17 -30.10
N TYR A 189 1.29 7.05 -30.02
CA TYR A 189 -0.09 6.59 -29.93
C TYR A 189 -0.53 5.96 -31.25
N VAL A 190 -1.04 4.74 -31.17
CA VAL A 190 -1.68 4.06 -32.30
C VAL A 190 -3.13 3.74 -31.93
N LYS A 191 -4.06 4.15 -32.79
CA LYS A 191 -5.49 3.87 -32.58
C LYS A 191 -5.73 2.35 -32.58
N ASP A 192 -6.20 1.84 -31.46
CA ASP A 192 -6.55 0.42 -31.28
C ASP A 192 -8.05 0.30 -30.96
N PRO A 193 -8.89 -0.19 -31.90
CA PRO A 193 -10.32 -0.35 -31.66
C PRO A 193 -10.64 -1.33 -30.53
N THR A 194 -9.73 -2.23 -30.18
CA THR A 194 -9.94 -3.21 -29.09
C THR A 194 -9.88 -2.58 -27.71
N LYS A 195 -9.28 -1.39 -27.61
CA LYS A 195 -9.26 -0.59 -26.36
C LYS A 195 -10.56 0.14 -26.06
N VAL A 196 -11.54 0.12 -26.96
CA VAL A 196 -12.89 0.60 -26.69
C VAL A 196 -13.66 -0.50 -25.97
N MET A 197 -13.98 -0.29 -24.68
CA MET A 197 -14.55 -1.33 -23.81
C MET A 197 -16.05 -1.59 -24.07
N MET A 198 -16.37 -1.94 -25.34
CA MET A 198 -17.66 -2.53 -25.69
C MET A 198 -17.69 -4.01 -25.28
N THR A 199 -18.88 -4.55 -25.04
CA THR A 199 -19.09 -5.91 -24.52
C THR A 199 -18.28 -6.97 -25.26
N LYS A 200 -18.16 -6.90 -26.59
CA LYS A 200 -17.34 -7.82 -27.38
C LYS A 200 -15.87 -7.73 -27.01
N ASN A 201 -15.32 -6.53 -27.05
CA ASN A 201 -13.91 -6.28 -26.73
C ASN A 201 -13.59 -6.66 -25.27
N SER A 202 -14.53 -6.40 -24.35
CA SER A 202 -14.37 -6.75 -22.95
C SER A 202 -14.33 -8.27 -22.73
N ARG A 203 -15.11 -9.06 -23.49
CA ARG A 203 -15.06 -10.53 -23.44
C ARG A 203 -13.70 -11.06 -23.91
N ASP A 204 -13.19 -10.53 -25.02
CA ASP A 204 -11.87 -10.91 -25.54
C ASP A 204 -10.74 -10.45 -24.57
N ALA A 205 -10.90 -9.28 -23.96
CA ALA A 205 -9.98 -8.79 -22.94
C ALA A 205 -9.98 -9.67 -21.68
N HIS A 206 -11.14 -10.21 -21.27
CA HIS A 206 -11.21 -11.12 -20.13
C HIS A 206 -10.35 -12.36 -20.32
N VAL A 207 -10.39 -12.98 -21.50
CA VAL A 207 -9.53 -14.13 -21.82
C VAL A 207 -8.05 -13.77 -21.71
N ARG A 208 -7.66 -12.58 -22.20
CA ARG A 208 -6.27 -12.09 -22.06
C ARG A 208 -5.86 -11.86 -20.61
N VAL A 209 -6.77 -11.32 -19.79
CA VAL A 209 -6.52 -11.09 -18.35
C VAL A 209 -6.31 -12.39 -17.60
N GLU A 210 -7.11 -13.43 -17.89
CA GLU A 210 -6.93 -14.75 -17.28
C GLU A 210 -5.60 -15.40 -17.70
N GLN A 211 -5.27 -15.37 -19.00
CA GLN A 211 -3.98 -15.89 -19.47
C GLN A 211 -2.80 -15.12 -18.86
N ARG A 212 -2.88 -13.79 -18.82
CA ARG A 212 -1.88 -12.95 -18.17
C ARG A 212 -1.66 -13.30 -16.69
N THR A 213 -2.73 -13.66 -15.97
CA THR A 213 -2.62 -14.09 -14.57
C THR A 213 -1.79 -15.37 -14.45
N LEU A 214 -1.98 -16.35 -15.35
CA LEU A 214 -1.16 -17.57 -15.39
C LEU A 214 0.31 -17.26 -15.71
N ASP A 215 0.55 -16.38 -16.68
CA ASP A 215 1.90 -15.95 -17.06
C ASP A 215 2.60 -15.21 -15.89
N LEU A 216 1.86 -14.42 -15.11
CA LEU A 216 2.36 -13.72 -13.93
C LEU A 216 2.65 -14.68 -12.76
N ILE A 217 1.88 -15.76 -12.59
CA ILE A 217 2.21 -16.83 -11.63
C ILE A 217 3.58 -17.42 -12.01
N GLN A 218 3.77 -17.76 -13.30
CA GLN A 218 5.04 -18.30 -13.78
C GLN A 218 6.20 -17.30 -13.61
N TYR A 219 5.94 -16.00 -13.78
CA TYR A 219 6.92 -14.95 -13.48
C TYR A 219 7.27 -14.92 -11.99
N ALA A 220 6.28 -14.97 -11.10
CA ALA A 220 6.50 -14.98 -9.66
C ALA A 220 7.33 -16.16 -9.16
N GLU A 221 7.26 -17.31 -9.87
CA GLU A 221 8.08 -18.51 -9.56
C GLU A 221 9.57 -18.31 -9.83
N THR A 222 9.92 -17.50 -10.84
CA THR A 222 11.28 -17.46 -11.41
C THR A 222 11.97 -16.12 -11.26
N SER A 223 11.24 -15.06 -11.00
CA SER A 223 11.83 -13.74 -10.76
C SER A 223 12.53 -13.69 -9.41
N GLY A 224 13.65 -13.01 -9.30
CA GLY A 224 14.37 -12.86 -8.04
C GLY A 224 13.67 -11.98 -7.00
N ILE A 225 12.44 -11.51 -7.29
CA ILE A 225 11.65 -10.66 -6.38
C ILE A 225 11.15 -11.42 -5.16
N ASN A 226 10.86 -12.73 -5.33
CA ASN A 226 10.58 -13.67 -4.26
C ASN A 226 11.86 -14.47 -3.97
N ARG A 227 12.30 -14.51 -2.71
CA ARG A 227 13.56 -15.14 -2.37
C ARG A 227 13.46 -16.02 -1.14
N ILE A 228 14.22 -17.13 -1.17
CA ILE A 228 14.41 -17.99 -0.03
C ILE A 228 15.75 -17.66 0.64
N GLU A 229 15.73 -17.49 1.94
CA GLU A 229 16.89 -17.38 2.80
C GLU A 229 16.90 -18.59 3.71
N GLU A 230 17.82 -19.53 3.49
CA GLU A 230 17.89 -20.73 4.31
C GLU A 230 18.51 -20.40 5.68
N CYS A 231 18.05 -21.12 6.71
CA CYS A 231 18.62 -21.01 8.05
C CYS A 231 20.07 -21.56 8.08
N ALA A 232 20.83 -21.15 9.07
CA ALA A 232 22.16 -21.73 9.33
C ALA A 232 22.04 -23.25 9.55
N GLU A 233 23.04 -24.01 9.09
CA GLU A 233 23.04 -25.47 9.16
C GLU A 233 22.84 -25.96 10.60
N GLY A 234 21.92 -26.90 10.82
CA GLY A 234 21.59 -27.45 12.13
C GLY A 234 20.76 -26.54 13.04
N SER A 235 20.32 -25.37 12.57
CA SER A 235 19.50 -24.45 13.36
C SER A 235 18.12 -25.03 13.66
N LEU A 236 17.73 -24.97 14.92
CA LEU A 236 16.42 -25.39 15.42
C LEU A 236 15.87 -24.32 16.37
N VAL A 237 14.59 -24.05 16.29
CA VAL A 237 13.85 -23.24 17.27
C VAL A 237 12.90 -24.18 18.01
N ASN A 238 13.05 -24.27 19.34
CA ASN A 238 12.32 -25.22 20.17
C ASN A 238 12.44 -26.70 19.70
N GLY A 239 13.60 -27.07 19.16
CA GLY A 239 13.87 -28.42 18.65
C GLY A 239 13.25 -28.75 17.29
N LYS A 240 12.72 -27.75 16.58
CA LYS A 240 12.06 -27.89 15.27
C LYS A 240 12.73 -27.05 14.20
N LYS A 241 12.74 -27.56 12.98
CA LYS A 241 13.15 -26.82 11.77
C LYS A 241 11.97 -25.96 11.29
N ILE A 242 12.08 -24.65 11.50
CA ILE A 242 11.00 -23.70 11.22
C ILE A 242 11.22 -23.01 9.87
N GLY A 243 10.15 -22.88 9.09
CA GLY A 243 10.03 -22.00 7.93
C GLY A 243 9.10 -20.82 8.24
N VAL A 244 9.47 -19.64 7.76
CA VAL A 244 8.60 -18.44 7.84
C VAL A 244 8.34 -17.92 6.43
N ILE A 245 7.06 -17.73 6.08
CA ILE A 245 6.63 -17.07 4.86
C ILE A 245 6.12 -15.68 5.23
N THR A 246 6.63 -14.64 4.58
CA THR A 246 6.37 -13.26 4.99
C THR A 246 6.58 -12.25 3.86
N SER A 247 6.10 -11.02 4.04
CA SER A 247 6.27 -9.89 3.13
C SER A 247 6.40 -8.58 3.90
N SER A 248 6.65 -7.47 3.22
CA SER A 248 6.66 -6.11 3.79
C SER A 248 7.50 -5.99 5.07
N THR A 249 7.08 -5.14 6.00
CA THR A 249 7.74 -4.95 7.32
C THR A 249 7.81 -6.20 8.16
N SER A 250 6.86 -7.13 8.01
CA SER A 250 6.87 -8.40 8.74
C SER A 250 8.13 -9.22 8.45
N TYR A 251 8.73 -9.07 7.25
CA TYR A 251 10.03 -9.64 6.95
C TYR A 251 11.13 -9.05 7.83
N GLN A 252 11.20 -7.73 8.00
CA GLN A 252 12.21 -7.08 8.84
C GLN A 252 12.07 -7.52 10.31
N TYR A 253 10.84 -7.59 10.80
CA TYR A 253 10.57 -8.08 12.17
C TYR A 253 10.94 -9.55 12.33
N THR A 254 10.69 -10.38 11.32
CA THR A 254 11.10 -11.79 11.32
C THR A 254 12.62 -11.93 11.43
N LYS A 255 13.36 -11.15 10.64
CA LYS A 255 14.85 -11.16 10.69
C LYS A 255 15.38 -10.66 12.03
N GLU A 256 14.77 -9.64 12.63
CA GLU A 256 15.14 -9.12 13.95
C GLU A 256 14.89 -10.15 15.06
N VAL A 257 13.79 -10.91 14.98
CA VAL A 257 13.43 -11.90 16.01
C VAL A 257 14.28 -13.16 15.90
N PHE A 258 14.45 -13.69 14.69
CA PHE A 258 15.00 -15.02 14.49
C PHE A 258 16.44 -15.03 13.96
N GLY A 259 16.90 -13.92 13.34
CA GLY A 259 18.18 -13.89 12.63
C GLY A 259 18.24 -14.98 11.56
N ASP A 260 19.28 -15.83 11.65
CA ASP A 260 19.50 -16.95 10.73
C ASP A 260 19.04 -18.30 11.31
N LYS A 261 18.23 -18.30 12.37
CA LYS A 261 17.77 -19.53 13.03
C LYS A 261 16.57 -20.19 12.31
N VAL A 262 15.89 -19.49 11.43
CA VAL A 262 14.75 -19.98 10.66
C VAL A 262 15.00 -19.75 9.17
N SER A 263 14.48 -20.63 8.32
CA SER A 263 14.43 -20.35 6.88
C SER A 263 13.29 -19.36 6.61
N VAL A 264 13.51 -18.41 5.70
CA VAL A 264 12.52 -17.38 5.36
C VAL A 264 12.25 -17.40 3.87
N LEU A 265 10.98 -17.53 3.47
CA LEU A 265 10.51 -17.18 2.14
C LEU A 265 9.97 -15.75 2.19
N LYS A 266 10.75 -14.81 1.67
CA LYS A 266 10.34 -13.42 1.51
C LYS A 266 9.62 -13.23 0.19
N LEU A 267 8.35 -12.90 0.25
CA LEU A 267 7.52 -12.58 -0.90
C LEU A 267 7.62 -11.08 -1.22
N GLY A 268 8.19 -10.75 -2.37
CA GLY A 268 8.18 -9.39 -2.93
C GLY A 268 6.97 -9.16 -3.82
N MET A 269 6.52 -10.20 -4.53
CA MET A 269 5.25 -10.22 -5.26
C MET A 269 4.20 -10.97 -4.41
N VAL A 270 3.17 -10.26 -3.98
CA VAL A 270 2.09 -10.79 -3.12
C VAL A 270 0.82 -11.10 -3.91
N TYR A 271 0.76 -10.71 -5.17
CA TYR A 271 -0.24 -11.13 -6.13
C TYR A 271 0.32 -11.08 -7.57
N PRO A 272 0.15 -12.17 -8.36
CA PRO A 272 -0.20 -13.50 -7.89
C PRO A 272 0.92 -14.14 -7.07
N LEU A 273 0.57 -15.10 -6.21
CA LEU A 273 1.53 -15.80 -5.37
C LEU A 273 2.19 -16.98 -6.11
N PRO A 274 3.49 -17.30 -5.86
CA PRO A 274 4.21 -18.39 -6.49
C PRO A 274 3.90 -19.73 -5.83
N GLU A 275 3.02 -20.52 -6.43
CA GLU A 275 2.50 -21.77 -5.85
C GLU A 275 3.58 -22.85 -5.66
N LYS A 276 4.42 -23.03 -6.68
CA LYS A 276 5.48 -24.04 -6.64
C LYS A 276 6.56 -23.66 -5.64
N LEU A 277 7.03 -22.41 -5.67
CA LEU A 277 8.04 -21.89 -4.75
C LEU A 277 7.61 -22.04 -3.28
N ILE A 278 6.33 -21.76 -2.98
CA ILE A 278 5.75 -21.94 -1.65
C ILE A 278 5.73 -23.42 -1.25
N LYS A 279 5.35 -24.33 -2.14
CA LYS A 279 5.36 -25.77 -1.88
C LYS A 279 6.79 -26.30 -1.66
N ASP A 280 7.70 -25.94 -2.56
CA ASP A 280 9.11 -26.34 -2.47
C ASP A 280 9.75 -25.84 -1.17
N PHE A 281 9.45 -24.60 -0.76
CA PHE A 281 9.91 -24.03 0.50
C PHE A 281 9.38 -24.78 1.73
N ALA A 282 8.13 -25.23 1.67
CA ALA A 282 7.50 -25.95 2.78
C ALA A 282 8.08 -27.34 3.01
N GLU A 283 8.68 -27.96 1.99
CA GLU A 283 9.25 -29.31 2.10
C GLU A 283 10.40 -29.37 3.13
N GLY A 284 10.35 -30.39 3.98
CA GLY A 284 11.40 -30.65 4.96
C GLY A 284 11.46 -29.66 6.13
N LYS A 285 10.44 -28.83 6.34
CA LYS A 285 10.23 -28.03 7.54
C LYS A 285 9.25 -28.75 8.47
N ASP A 286 9.53 -28.70 9.79
CA ASP A 286 8.64 -29.29 10.80
C ASP A 286 7.42 -28.43 11.07
N GLU A 287 7.57 -27.12 11.03
CA GLU A 287 6.52 -26.12 11.17
C GLU A 287 6.72 -24.95 10.22
N ILE A 288 5.62 -24.41 9.72
CA ILE A 288 5.62 -23.20 8.89
C ILE A 288 4.74 -22.15 9.53
N TYR A 289 5.31 -20.96 9.66
CA TYR A 289 4.59 -19.77 10.12
C TYR A 289 4.40 -18.80 8.97
N VAL A 290 3.20 -18.23 8.88
CA VAL A 290 2.92 -17.08 8.00
C VAL A 290 2.84 -15.85 8.88
N ILE A 291 3.79 -14.94 8.71
CA ILE A 291 3.85 -13.68 9.45
C ILE A 291 3.48 -12.55 8.49
N GLU A 292 2.22 -12.13 8.52
CA GLU A 292 1.68 -11.06 7.69
C GLU A 292 0.74 -10.17 8.50
N GLU A 293 0.78 -8.85 8.23
CA GLU A 293 -0.17 -7.89 8.77
C GLU A 293 -1.48 -7.92 7.99
N LEU A 294 -2.55 -7.35 8.57
CA LEU A 294 -3.88 -7.28 7.97
C LEU A 294 -4.52 -8.67 7.78
N ASP A 295 -5.17 -8.91 6.64
CA ASP A 295 -5.92 -10.13 6.38
C ASP A 295 -5.02 -11.35 6.07
N PRO A 296 -5.50 -12.58 6.31
CA PRO A 296 -4.74 -13.81 6.09
C PRO A 296 -4.68 -14.21 4.61
N ILE A 297 -4.08 -13.38 3.75
CA ILE A 297 -4.02 -13.62 2.30
C ILE A 297 -3.02 -14.72 1.97
N ILE A 298 -1.79 -14.62 2.48
CA ILE A 298 -0.71 -15.59 2.26
C ILE A 298 -1.06 -16.90 2.98
N GLU A 299 -1.54 -16.80 4.22
CA GLU A 299 -1.98 -17.94 5.02
C GLU A 299 -3.06 -18.76 4.30
N ASN A 300 -4.11 -18.09 3.81
CA ASN A 300 -5.21 -18.75 3.11
C ASN A 300 -4.73 -19.41 1.81
N HIS A 301 -3.83 -18.76 1.10
CA HIS A 301 -3.24 -19.35 -0.11
C HIS A 301 -2.44 -20.61 0.22
N CYS A 302 -1.60 -20.59 1.25
CA CYS A 302 -0.87 -21.79 1.72
C CYS A 302 -1.84 -22.94 2.08
N LYS A 303 -2.91 -22.63 2.81
CA LYS A 303 -3.94 -23.62 3.15
C LYS A 303 -4.66 -24.18 1.93
N GLN A 304 -4.95 -23.36 0.92
CA GLN A 304 -5.51 -23.81 -0.37
C GLN A 304 -4.57 -24.76 -1.13
N LEU A 305 -3.25 -24.56 -0.99
CA LEU A 305 -2.24 -25.45 -1.54
C LEU A 305 -2.07 -26.76 -0.74
N GLY A 306 -2.81 -26.94 0.37
CA GLY A 306 -2.72 -28.10 1.25
C GLY A 306 -1.57 -28.06 2.25
N ILE A 307 -0.93 -26.89 2.45
CA ILE A 307 0.18 -26.71 3.37
C ILE A 307 -0.37 -26.36 4.75
N GLN A 308 0.07 -27.07 5.78
CA GLN A 308 -0.25 -26.77 7.19
C GLN A 308 0.62 -25.57 7.62
N VAL A 309 -0.03 -24.48 8.00
CA VAL A 309 0.65 -23.26 8.44
C VAL A 309 -0.01 -22.68 9.69
N HIS A 310 0.80 -22.05 10.52
CA HIS A 310 0.36 -21.18 11.62
C HIS A 310 0.37 -19.72 11.15
N GLY A 311 -0.72 -19.03 11.31
CA GLY A 311 -0.87 -17.64 10.89
C GLY A 311 -1.68 -16.85 11.90
N LYS A 312 -2.93 -16.50 11.60
CA LYS A 312 -3.79 -15.73 12.52
C LYS A 312 -4.30 -16.51 13.73
N ASP A 313 -4.08 -17.80 13.79
CA ASP A 313 -4.23 -18.61 15.00
C ASP A 313 -3.12 -18.31 16.04
N THR A 314 -1.97 -17.81 15.60
CA THR A 314 -0.80 -17.47 16.41
C THR A 314 -0.63 -15.96 16.53
N PHE A 315 -0.79 -15.23 15.43
CA PHE A 315 -0.58 -13.79 15.37
C PHE A 315 -1.91 -13.04 15.26
N PRO A 316 -2.07 -11.88 15.93
CA PRO A 316 -3.33 -11.13 15.91
C PRO A 316 -3.67 -10.63 14.51
N ILE A 317 -4.98 -10.49 14.24
CA ILE A 317 -5.48 -9.89 13.01
C ILE A 317 -5.52 -8.36 13.10
N CYS A 318 -5.67 -7.81 14.30
CA CYS A 318 -5.78 -6.36 14.52
C CYS A 318 -4.46 -5.76 15.01
N GLY A 319 -4.19 -4.54 14.57
CA GLY A 319 -3.02 -3.77 14.98
C GLY A 319 -1.80 -4.02 14.10
N GLU A 320 -0.79 -3.17 14.27
CA GLU A 320 0.50 -3.35 13.59
C GLU A 320 1.38 -4.38 14.29
N PHE A 321 2.26 -5.01 13.54
CA PHE A 321 3.24 -5.94 14.11
C PHE A 321 4.49 -5.21 14.59
N SER A 322 5.23 -5.92 15.44
CA SER A 322 6.56 -5.54 15.91
C SER A 322 7.34 -6.81 16.28
N GLN A 323 8.67 -6.68 16.38
CA GLN A 323 9.51 -7.77 16.85
C GLN A 323 9.08 -8.28 18.23
N ASN A 324 8.66 -7.39 19.13
CA ASN A 324 8.22 -7.80 20.47
C ASN A 324 6.90 -8.57 20.45
N LEU A 325 5.95 -8.15 19.60
CA LEU A 325 4.71 -8.88 19.39
C LEU A 325 4.98 -10.30 18.88
N ILE A 326 5.85 -10.44 17.88
CA ILE A 326 6.22 -11.74 17.33
C ILE A 326 6.89 -12.61 18.39
N LYS A 327 7.87 -12.08 19.17
CA LYS A 327 8.48 -12.80 20.29
C LYS A 327 7.44 -13.32 21.28
N LYS A 328 6.52 -12.46 21.68
CA LYS A 328 5.43 -12.80 22.59
C LYS A 328 4.52 -13.92 22.05
N CYS A 329 4.09 -13.81 20.78
CA CYS A 329 3.27 -14.83 20.13
C CYS A 329 3.98 -16.18 20.00
N MET A 330 5.32 -16.15 19.83
CA MET A 330 6.15 -17.36 19.75
C MET A 330 6.61 -17.89 21.11
N GLY A 331 6.16 -17.30 22.23
CA GLY A 331 6.58 -17.70 23.58
C GLY A 331 8.08 -17.49 23.85
N MET A 332 8.71 -16.55 23.16
CA MET A 332 10.11 -16.19 23.33
C MET A 332 10.26 -15.13 24.43
N GLU A 333 11.46 -15.06 25.01
CA GLU A 333 11.79 -14.06 26.02
C GLU A 333 11.67 -12.64 25.45
N GLU A 334 10.90 -11.80 26.14
CA GLU A 334 10.78 -10.39 25.81
C GLU A 334 11.88 -9.59 26.49
N PRO A 335 12.39 -8.51 25.87
CA PRO A 335 13.39 -7.67 26.52
C PRO A 335 12.81 -6.98 27.75
N GLU A 336 13.60 -6.82 28.80
CA GLU A 336 13.23 -5.99 29.93
C GLU A 336 13.15 -4.54 29.51
N PHE A 337 12.00 -3.91 29.77
CA PHE A 337 11.82 -2.49 29.50
C PHE A 337 12.09 -1.66 30.75
N THR A 338 12.87 -0.61 30.58
CA THR A 338 13.01 0.41 31.63
C THR A 338 11.70 1.15 31.81
N SER A 339 11.04 0.98 32.96
CA SER A 339 9.88 1.78 33.34
C SER A 339 10.33 3.09 33.97
N ILE A 340 9.65 4.17 33.64
CA ILE A 340 9.77 5.46 34.35
C ILE A 340 8.53 5.69 35.17
N ASP A 341 8.69 6.01 36.46
CA ASP A 341 7.58 6.34 37.38
C ASP A 341 6.95 7.72 37.10
N ALA A 342 6.92 8.12 35.83
CA ALA A 342 6.33 9.38 35.42
C ALA A 342 5.03 9.14 34.68
N GLN A 343 3.97 9.82 35.05
CA GLN A 343 2.73 9.83 34.30
C GLN A 343 2.92 10.65 33.02
N ILE A 344 3.09 9.95 31.89
CA ILE A 344 3.25 10.59 30.58
C ILE A 344 1.87 11.06 30.12
N PRO A 345 1.67 12.39 29.88
CA PRO A 345 0.40 12.89 29.40
C PRO A 345 0.11 12.35 27.98
N GLY A 346 -1.15 11.96 27.73
CA GLY A 346 -1.61 11.59 26.41
C GLY A 346 -1.41 12.76 25.42
N ARG A 347 -1.06 12.44 24.17
CA ARG A 347 -0.88 13.43 23.08
C ARG A 347 -1.84 13.11 21.92
N PRO A 348 -3.16 13.30 22.13
CA PRO A 348 -4.11 13.09 21.05
C PRO A 348 -3.87 14.13 19.93
N PRO A 349 -4.26 13.83 18.69
CA PRO A 349 -4.24 14.80 17.62
C PRO A 349 -5.08 16.03 18.00
N VAL A 350 -4.56 17.22 17.72
CA VAL A 350 -5.25 18.49 18.00
C VAL A 350 -5.19 19.41 16.79
N MET A 351 -6.19 20.26 16.65
CA MET A 351 -6.16 21.30 15.61
C MET A 351 -4.99 22.27 15.85
N CYS A 352 -4.29 22.62 14.78
CA CYS A 352 -3.18 23.58 14.83
C CYS A 352 -3.60 24.93 15.44
N ALA A 353 -2.65 25.64 16.02
CA ALA A 353 -2.86 27.04 16.44
C ALA A 353 -3.16 27.87 15.17
N GLY A 354 -4.20 28.70 15.24
CA GLY A 354 -4.65 29.51 14.09
C GLY A 354 -5.39 28.75 12.98
N CYS A 355 -5.73 27.46 13.18
CA CYS A 355 -6.51 26.69 12.23
C CYS A 355 -7.85 27.39 11.90
N PRO A 356 -8.20 27.57 10.61
CA PRO A 356 -9.44 28.26 10.21
C PRO A 356 -10.71 27.54 10.69
N HIS A 357 -10.68 26.20 10.80
CA HIS A 357 -11.81 25.43 11.31
C HIS A 357 -12.21 25.82 12.74
N ARG A 358 -11.26 26.22 13.59
CA ARG A 358 -11.53 26.51 15.00
C ARG A 358 -12.54 27.63 15.19
N GLY A 359 -12.46 28.69 14.37
CA GLY A 359 -13.38 29.83 14.45
C GLY A 359 -14.82 29.45 14.13
N ILE A 360 -15.00 28.67 13.04
CA ILE A 360 -16.32 28.17 12.62
C ILE A 360 -16.88 27.23 13.68
N PHE A 361 -16.12 26.23 14.11
CA PHE A 361 -16.56 25.25 15.11
C PHE A 361 -16.90 25.91 16.46
N TYR A 362 -16.17 26.94 16.87
CA TYR A 362 -16.51 27.71 18.07
C TYR A 362 -17.89 28.38 17.98
N ILE A 363 -18.21 28.95 16.82
CA ILE A 363 -19.54 29.56 16.56
C ILE A 363 -20.65 28.51 16.55
N LEU A 364 -20.42 27.40 15.87
CA LEU A 364 -21.40 26.28 15.78
C LEU A 364 -21.65 25.69 17.17
N HIS A 365 -20.60 25.46 17.96
CA HIS A 365 -20.68 25.00 19.34
C HIS A 365 -21.53 25.95 20.20
N LYS A 366 -21.23 27.26 20.17
CA LYS A 366 -21.99 28.27 20.92
C LYS A 366 -23.48 28.34 20.53
N LYS A 367 -23.76 28.13 19.23
CA LYS A 367 -25.12 28.14 18.71
C LYS A 367 -25.83 26.79 18.87
N LYS A 368 -25.15 25.75 19.37
CA LYS A 368 -25.68 24.39 19.51
C LYS A 368 -26.22 23.83 18.17
N ILE A 369 -25.51 24.11 17.08
CA ILE A 369 -25.83 23.59 15.76
C ILE A 369 -25.19 22.23 15.64
N MET A 370 -25.93 21.23 15.19
CA MET A 370 -25.45 19.88 14.91
C MET A 370 -24.66 19.85 13.60
N VAL A 371 -23.57 19.10 13.55
CA VAL A 371 -22.66 19.06 12.40
C VAL A 371 -22.49 17.64 11.90
N TYR A 372 -22.84 17.42 10.65
CA TYR A 372 -22.36 16.25 9.93
C TYR A 372 -21.01 16.62 9.27
N GLY A 373 -19.93 16.05 9.76
CA GLY A 373 -18.58 16.39 9.31
C GLY A 373 -18.01 15.42 8.27
N ASP A 374 -16.88 15.82 7.73
CA ASP A 374 -16.07 15.01 6.83
C ASP A 374 -14.83 14.43 7.54
N ILE A 375 -14.21 13.42 6.93
CA ILE A 375 -12.94 12.87 7.40
C ILE A 375 -11.79 13.82 7.04
N GLY A 376 -10.86 13.95 7.98
CA GLY A 376 -9.67 14.79 7.92
C GLY A 376 -9.52 15.59 9.22
N CYS A 377 -8.80 16.71 9.18
CA CYS A 377 -8.69 17.62 10.34
C CYS A 377 -10.06 18.11 10.84
N TYR A 378 -11.06 18.10 9.98
CA TYR A 378 -12.45 18.44 10.32
C TYR A 378 -13.00 17.54 11.42
N THR A 379 -12.69 16.24 11.42
CA THR A 379 -13.10 15.26 12.44
C THR A 379 -12.67 15.68 13.85
N LEU A 380 -11.56 16.44 13.99
CA LEU A 380 -11.08 16.94 15.28
C LEU A 380 -12.03 17.95 15.93
N GLY A 381 -13.03 18.45 15.21
CA GLY A 381 -14.13 19.23 15.79
C GLY A 381 -15.01 18.44 16.74
N ALA A 382 -14.95 17.12 16.74
CA ALA A 382 -15.62 16.25 17.70
C ALA A 382 -14.96 16.24 19.08
N VAL A 383 -13.69 16.62 19.17
CA VAL A 383 -12.90 16.56 20.42
C VAL A 383 -13.08 17.84 21.22
N ALA A 384 -13.06 17.70 22.57
CA ALA A 384 -13.09 18.85 23.49
C ALA A 384 -11.92 19.82 23.20
N PRO A 385 -12.09 21.14 23.39
CA PRO A 385 -13.27 21.81 23.94
C PRO A 385 -14.37 22.17 22.93
N LEU A 386 -14.18 21.87 21.64
CA LEU A 386 -15.14 22.22 20.60
C LEU A 386 -16.37 21.31 20.62
N SER A 387 -16.17 20.01 20.59
CA SER A 387 -17.23 18.98 20.70
C SER A 387 -18.47 19.31 19.85
N VAL A 388 -18.25 19.63 18.57
CA VAL A 388 -19.30 20.17 17.69
C VAL A 388 -19.69 19.24 16.57
N VAL A 389 -18.80 18.32 16.18
CA VAL A 389 -19.08 17.36 15.11
C VAL A 389 -19.77 16.14 15.70
N ASP A 390 -20.97 15.84 15.23
CA ASP A 390 -21.81 14.75 15.73
C ASP A 390 -21.48 13.40 15.05
N THR A 391 -21.12 13.43 13.76
CA THR A 391 -20.79 12.21 13.01
C THR A 391 -19.95 12.52 11.77
N THR A 392 -19.18 11.52 11.32
CA THR A 392 -18.38 11.58 10.08
C THR A 392 -18.37 10.20 9.42
N MET A 393 -18.16 10.11 8.11
CA MET A 393 -18.06 8.84 7.40
C MET A 393 -16.85 8.82 6.44
N CYS A 394 -16.87 9.59 5.39
CA CYS A 394 -15.77 9.72 4.43
C CYS A 394 -15.66 11.16 3.93
N MET A 395 -14.59 11.48 3.21
CA MET A 395 -14.36 12.83 2.70
C MET A 395 -15.47 13.23 1.71
N GLY A 396 -16.10 14.40 1.93
CA GLY A 396 -17.20 14.92 1.11
C GLY A 396 -18.57 14.30 1.41
N SER A 397 -18.70 13.38 2.36
CA SER A 397 -19.96 12.69 2.66
C SER A 397 -20.98 13.55 3.40
N SER A 398 -20.54 14.62 4.06
CA SER A 398 -21.41 15.46 4.91
C SER A 398 -22.63 15.97 4.15
N ILE A 399 -22.43 16.51 2.95
CA ILE A 399 -23.49 17.07 2.13
C ILE A 399 -24.52 15.99 1.70
N SER A 400 -24.03 14.88 1.15
CA SER A 400 -24.90 13.79 0.64
C SER A 400 -25.67 13.10 1.76
N THR A 401 -25.03 12.89 2.92
CA THR A 401 -25.68 12.22 4.06
C THR A 401 -26.71 13.14 4.68
N LEU A 402 -26.42 14.44 4.84
CA LEU A 402 -27.40 15.40 5.36
C LEU A 402 -28.60 15.54 4.42
N HIS A 403 -28.38 15.50 3.09
CA HIS A 403 -29.47 15.41 2.12
C HIS A 403 -30.34 14.17 2.33
N GLY A 404 -29.72 13.01 2.56
CA GLY A 404 -30.46 11.78 2.88
C GLY A 404 -31.30 11.90 4.14
N MET A 405 -30.76 12.52 5.19
CA MET A 405 -31.49 12.82 6.43
C MET A 405 -32.68 13.75 6.20
N GLU A 406 -32.50 14.78 5.34
CA GLU A 406 -33.60 15.66 4.94
C GLU A 406 -34.74 14.89 4.28
N LYS A 407 -34.42 13.99 3.35
CA LYS A 407 -35.44 13.18 2.67
C LYS A 407 -36.16 12.22 3.63
N ALA A 408 -35.46 11.70 4.63
CA ALA A 408 -36.03 10.79 5.62
C ALA A 408 -36.93 11.49 6.64
N LYS A 409 -36.57 12.68 7.09
CA LYS A 409 -37.19 13.38 8.24
C LYS A 409 -37.81 14.73 7.91
N GLY A 410 -37.57 15.26 6.72
CA GLY A 410 -38.04 16.56 6.25
C GLY A 410 -37.15 17.75 6.68
N LYS A 411 -37.33 18.89 6.03
CA LYS A 411 -36.53 20.11 6.23
C LYS A 411 -36.55 20.63 7.65
N GLU A 412 -37.66 20.53 8.36
CA GLU A 412 -37.79 21.00 9.73
C GLU A 412 -36.88 20.24 10.71
N TYR A 413 -36.64 18.95 10.46
CA TYR A 413 -35.72 18.14 11.24
C TYR A 413 -34.27 18.59 11.13
N ILE A 414 -33.83 18.92 9.92
CA ILE A 414 -32.45 19.29 9.65
C ILE A 414 -32.15 20.78 9.76
N LYS A 415 -33.13 21.63 10.12
CA LYS A 415 -32.96 23.10 10.14
C LYS A 415 -31.82 23.59 11.05
N ASN A 416 -31.43 22.79 12.05
CA ASN A 416 -30.33 23.05 12.97
C ASN A 416 -29.08 22.22 12.66
N TRP A 417 -28.99 21.65 11.47
CA TRP A 417 -27.81 20.89 11.03
C TRP A 417 -27.06 21.68 9.96
N VAL A 418 -25.74 21.44 9.91
CA VAL A 418 -24.85 21.88 8.82
C VAL A 418 -23.99 20.70 8.36
N ALA A 419 -23.61 20.73 7.08
CA ALA A 419 -22.65 19.85 6.45
C ALA A 419 -21.31 20.55 6.28
#